data_f01ed6e9473f815b6a5244ea32c65400
#
_entry.id   f01ed6e9473f815b6a5244ea32c65400
#
_cell.length_a   1.000
_cell.length_b   1.000
_cell.length_c   1.000
_cell.angle_alpha   90.00
_cell.angle_beta   90.00
_cell.angle_gamma   90.00
#
_symmetry.space_group_name_H-M   'P 1'
#
loop_
_entity.id
_entity.type
_entity.pdbx_description
1 polymer ?
#
loop_
_entity_poly.entity_id
_entity_poly.type
_entity_poly.pdbx_seq_one_letter_code
_entity_poly.pdbx_strand_id
1 'polypeptide(L)'
;MPRAFSELTFTPAVRAHQERMGSAATYAKFLSRGPKQCHQIGPTEEAFIRARDGFYQATVSETGWPYVQFRGGPIGFLKVLDPHTIGYADLSGNKQYISRGNLDGNDHVALILMDYANQRRLKILGRMTFKEGAAAATDLYAKGSETEAERAAIIKVEALDWNCPRHITPRFTEAELRPHLNDLGQQLAVLQSENQRLQRELAELKAAAVFRR
;
A
#
# COMPACT_ATOMS: atom_id res chain seq x y z
N MET A 1 -10.46 5.90 -13.77
CA MET A 1 -11.30 6.20 -12.59
C MET A 1 -12.64 5.52 -12.75
N PRO A 2 -13.07 4.67 -11.82
CA PRO A 2 -14.36 4.00 -11.86
C PRO A 2 -15.52 4.96 -11.60
N ARG A 3 -16.72 4.63 -12.12
CA ARG A 3 -17.91 5.46 -12.00
C ARG A 3 -18.30 5.72 -10.53
N ALA A 4 -18.34 4.68 -9.69
CA ALA A 4 -18.69 4.82 -8.27
C ALA A 4 -17.81 5.83 -7.54
N PHE A 5 -16.49 5.80 -7.78
CA PHE A 5 -15.55 6.73 -7.19
C PHE A 5 -15.81 8.17 -7.66
N SER A 6 -16.11 8.35 -8.95
CA SER A 6 -16.42 9.67 -9.51
C SER A 6 -17.75 10.22 -8.97
N GLU A 7 -18.76 9.37 -8.79
CA GLU A 7 -20.05 9.77 -8.22
C GLU A 7 -19.91 10.27 -6.77
N LEU A 8 -19.06 9.63 -5.97
CA LEU A 8 -18.82 10.05 -4.59
C LEU A 8 -17.93 11.30 -4.47
N THR A 9 -16.96 11.47 -5.39
CA THR A 9 -15.93 12.52 -5.23
C THR A 9 -16.20 13.77 -6.07
N PHE A 10 -16.98 13.70 -7.15
CA PHE A 10 -17.28 14.85 -8.01
C PHE A 10 -18.50 15.62 -7.48
N THR A 11 -18.32 16.24 -6.33
CA THR A 11 -19.30 17.13 -5.73
C THR A 11 -19.58 18.35 -6.64
N PRO A 12 -20.65 19.12 -6.41
CA PRO A 12 -20.92 20.36 -7.17
C PRO A 12 -19.73 21.32 -7.19
N ALA A 13 -19.04 21.50 -6.04
CA ALA A 13 -17.87 22.34 -5.95
C ALA A 13 -16.70 21.82 -6.80
N VAL A 14 -16.45 20.49 -6.79
CA VAL A 14 -15.42 19.86 -7.63
C VAL A 14 -15.75 20.07 -9.11
N ARG A 15 -16.99 19.86 -9.52
CA ARG A 15 -17.43 20.05 -10.92
C ARG A 15 -17.28 21.49 -11.39
N ALA A 16 -17.64 22.48 -10.56
CA ALA A 16 -17.41 23.88 -10.87
C ALA A 16 -15.92 24.21 -11.11
N HIS A 17 -15.00 23.58 -10.34
CA HIS A 17 -13.58 23.70 -10.60
C HIS A 17 -13.15 23.02 -11.91
N GLN A 18 -13.69 21.84 -12.23
CA GLN A 18 -13.41 21.13 -13.48
C GLN A 18 -13.87 21.94 -14.70
N GLU A 19 -15.01 22.59 -14.63
CA GLU A 19 -15.53 23.50 -15.67
C GLU A 19 -14.62 24.70 -15.86
N ARG A 20 -14.29 25.40 -14.79
CA ARG A 20 -13.40 26.58 -14.83
C ARG A 20 -12.02 26.26 -15.38
N MET A 21 -11.48 25.06 -15.06
CA MET A 21 -10.15 24.61 -15.49
C MET A 21 -10.16 23.84 -16.81
N GLY A 22 -11.31 23.72 -17.48
CA GLY A 22 -11.45 23.08 -18.79
C GLY A 22 -11.34 21.56 -18.80
N SER A 23 -11.42 20.90 -17.63
CA SER A 23 -11.31 19.43 -17.54
C SER A 23 -12.65 18.70 -17.45
N ALA A 24 -13.79 19.41 -17.39
CA ALA A 24 -15.11 18.85 -17.20
C ALA A 24 -15.47 17.79 -18.26
N ALA A 25 -15.23 18.06 -19.56
CA ALA A 25 -15.52 17.12 -20.64
C ALA A 25 -14.69 15.82 -20.52
N THR A 26 -13.44 15.91 -20.04
CA THR A 26 -12.58 14.76 -19.80
C THR A 26 -13.14 13.87 -18.71
N TYR A 27 -13.68 14.43 -17.63
CA TYR A 27 -14.16 13.70 -16.48
C TYR A 27 -15.64 13.30 -16.58
N ALA A 28 -16.47 13.97 -17.38
CA ALA A 28 -17.87 13.62 -17.62
C ALA A 28 -18.04 12.17 -18.11
N LYS A 29 -17.11 11.69 -18.93
CA LYS A 29 -17.10 10.30 -19.42
C LYS A 29 -17.03 9.24 -18.33
N PHE A 30 -16.44 9.54 -17.17
CA PHE A 30 -16.35 8.61 -16.04
C PHE A 30 -17.67 8.49 -15.27
N LEU A 31 -18.55 9.48 -15.39
CA LEU A 31 -19.90 9.45 -14.84
C LEU A 31 -20.90 8.70 -15.74
N SER A 32 -20.63 8.65 -17.06
CA SER A 32 -21.53 8.05 -18.05
C SER A 32 -21.14 6.63 -18.47
N ARG A 33 -19.88 6.20 -18.27
CA ARG A 33 -19.36 4.92 -18.74
C ARG A 33 -19.19 3.93 -17.59
N GLY A 34 -19.54 2.66 -17.88
CA GLY A 34 -19.30 1.51 -17.00
C GLY A 34 -20.52 1.12 -16.15
N PRO A 35 -20.52 -0.11 -15.66
CA PRO A 35 -21.59 -0.57 -14.77
C PRO A 35 -21.57 0.24 -13.48
N LYS A 36 -22.73 0.47 -12.87
CA LYS A 36 -22.87 1.11 -11.55
C LYS A 36 -22.09 0.37 -10.44
N GLN A 37 -21.66 -0.86 -10.71
CA GLN A 37 -21.07 -1.80 -9.75
C GLN A 37 -19.52 -1.77 -9.69
N CYS A 38 -18.86 -0.67 -10.11
CA CYS A 38 -17.39 -0.56 -10.03
C CYS A 38 -16.84 -0.36 -8.60
N HIS A 39 -17.53 -0.87 -7.60
CA HIS A 39 -17.09 -0.90 -6.21
C HIS A 39 -16.72 -2.32 -5.74
N GLN A 40 -16.64 -3.28 -6.67
CA GLN A 40 -16.25 -4.66 -6.36
C GLN A 40 -14.72 -4.80 -6.40
N ILE A 41 -14.21 -5.46 -5.38
CA ILE A 41 -12.82 -5.92 -5.32
C ILE A 41 -12.70 -7.10 -6.28
N GLY A 42 -12.05 -6.88 -7.41
CA GLY A 42 -11.71 -7.95 -8.35
C GLY A 42 -10.40 -8.65 -7.98
N PRO A 43 -10.00 -9.67 -8.76
CA PRO A 43 -8.75 -10.41 -8.49
C PRO A 43 -7.50 -9.53 -8.46
N THR A 44 -7.46 -8.46 -9.28
CA THR A 44 -6.34 -7.53 -9.31
C THR A 44 -6.25 -6.69 -8.04
N GLU A 45 -7.38 -6.17 -7.57
CA GLU A 45 -7.46 -5.39 -6.33
C GLU A 45 -7.16 -6.30 -5.12
N GLU A 46 -7.72 -7.50 -5.09
CA GLU A 46 -7.46 -8.45 -4.03
C GLU A 46 -5.98 -8.82 -3.93
N ALA A 47 -5.33 -9.16 -5.04
CA ALA A 47 -3.90 -9.47 -5.06
C ALA A 47 -3.06 -8.28 -4.58
N PHE A 48 -3.42 -7.06 -4.98
CA PHE A 48 -2.76 -5.84 -4.53
C PHE A 48 -2.95 -5.61 -3.03
N ILE A 49 -4.17 -5.71 -2.51
CA ILE A 49 -4.50 -5.53 -1.09
C ILE A 49 -3.73 -6.54 -0.23
N ARG A 50 -3.76 -7.82 -0.61
CA ARG A 50 -3.10 -8.91 0.11
C ARG A 50 -1.57 -8.79 0.15
N ALA A 51 -0.98 -8.09 -0.79
CA ALA A 51 0.47 -7.87 -0.85
C ALA A 51 0.95 -6.66 -0.01
N ARG A 52 0.07 -5.95 0.67
CA ARG A 52 0.45 -4.76 1.46
C ARG A 52 0.77 -5.12 2.91
N ASP A 53 1.76 -4.43 3.45
CA ASP A 53 2.18 -4.43 4.85
C ASP A 53 1.70 -3.19 5.60
N GLY A 54 1.02 -2.26 4.91
CA GLY A 54 0.50 -1.03 5.51
C GLY A 54 -0.36 -0.21 4.57
N PHE A 55 -1.14 0.67 5.18
CA PHE A 55 -1.96 1.66 4.48
C PHE A 55 -2.21 2.89 5.35
N TYR A 56 -2.58 4.00 4.73
CA TYR A 56 -3.05 5.20 5.42
C TYR A 56 -4.57 5.20 5.45
N GLN A 57 -5.13 5.46 6.63
CA GLN A 57 -6.57 5.55 6.86
C GLN A 57 -6.92 6.94 7.34
N ALA A 58 -7.85 7.58 6.66
CA ALA A 58 -8.45 8.85 7.07
C ALA A 58 -9.82 8.61 7.70
N THR A 59 -10.11 9.36 8.77
CA THR A 59 -11.41 9.50 9.43
C THR A 59 -11.69 10.97 9.65
N VAL A 60 -12.92 11.35 9.96
CA VAL A 60 -13.31 12.74 10.24
C VAL A 60 -13.95 12.81 11.62
N SER A 61 -13.47 13.73 12.45
CA SER A 61 -14.02 13.96 13.79
C SER A 61 -15.41 14.61 13.73
N GLU A 62 -16.14 14.56 14.82
CA GLU A 62 -17.43 15.25 14.99
C GLU A 62 -17.32 16.78 14.82
N THR A 63 -16.12 17.34 15.03
CA THR A 63 -15.81 18.76 14.80
C THR A 63 -15.39 19.07 13.35
N GLY A 64 -15.40 18.06 12.46
CA GLY A 64 -15.07 18.20 11.05
C GLY A 64 -13.56 18.11 10.72
N TRP A 65 -12.68 17.93 11.69
CA TRP A 65 -11.27 17.78 11.42
C TRP A 65 -10.94 16.40 10.84
N PRO A 66 -10.25 16.34 9.67
CA PRO A 66 -9.74 15.09 9.15
C PRO A 66 -8.55 14.59 10.00
N TYR A 67 -8.51 13.30 10.24
CA TYR A 67 -7.41 12.61 10.92
C TYR A 67 -6.89 11.49 10.04
N VAL A 68 -5.57 11.38 9.91
CA VAL A 68 -4.91 10.33 9.12
C VAL A 68 -4.01 9.51 10.03
N GLN A 69 -4.14 8.19 9.95
CA GLN A 69 -3.33 7.24 10.70
C GLN A 69 -2.73 6.20 9.74
N PHE A 70 -1.47 5.85 9.96
CA PHE A 70 -0.87 4.68 9.33
C PHE A 70 -1.31 3.42 10.07
N ARG A 71 -1.72 2.41 9.32
CA ARG A 71 -2.02 1.07 9.80
C ARG A 71 -1.04 0.11 9.14
N GLY A 72 -0.26 -0.63 9.93
CA GLY A 72 0.73 -1.58 9.44
C GLY A 72 0.61 -2.92 10.11
N GLY A 73 1.15 -3.93 9.46
CA GLY A 73 1.18 -5.31 9.95
C GLY A 73 1.97 -6.21 9.00
N PRO A 74 2.08 -7.50 9.28
CA PRO A 74 2.66 -8.46 8.35
C PRO A 74 1.93 -8.43 7.00
N ILE A 75 2.63 -8.72 5.91
CA ILE A 75 2.01 -8.81 4.57
C ILE A 75 0.74 -9.66 4.65
N GLY A 76 -0.36 -9.13 4.10
CA GLY A 76 -1.67 -9.78 4.12
C GLY A 76 -2.44 -9.62 5.44
N PHE A 77 -2.06 -8.70 6.34
CA PHE A 77 -2.86 -8.38 7.53
C PHE A 77 -4.21 -7.76 7.17
N LEU A 78 -4.29 -7.00 6.07
CA LEU A 78 -5.55 -6.52 5.52
C LEU A 78 -6.18 -7.63 4.68
N LYS A 79 -7.33 -8.13 5.11
CA LYS A 79 -8.04 -9.25 4.48
C LYS A 79 -9.13 -8.75 3.54
N VAL A 80 -9.27 -9.40 2.39
CA VAL A 80 -10.47 -9.31 1.56
C VAL A 80 -11.41 -10.42 2.02
N LEU A 81 -12.56 -10.05 2.56
CA LEU A 81 -13.54 -10.96 3.16
C LEU A 81 -14.56 -11.42 2.12
N ASP A 82 -14.94 -10.50 1.25
CA ASP A 82 -15.82 -10.71 0.11
C ASP A 82 -15.57 -9.60 -0.94
N PRO A 83 -16.22 -9.60 -2.11
CA PRO A 83 -16.02 -8.58 -3.15
C PRO A 83 -16.32 -7.13 -2.72
N HIS A 84 -16.95 -6.93 -1.57
CA HIS A 84 -17.36 -5.61 -1.08
C HIS A 84 -16.82 -5.27 0.30
N THR A 85 -16.10 -6.19 0.93
CA THR A 85 -15.73 -6.06 2.35
C THR A 85 -14.26 -6.40 2.55
N ILE A 86 -13.57 -5.50 3.22
CA ILE A 86 -12.21 -5.75 3.73
C ILE A 86 -12.22 -5.63 5.25
N GLY A 87 -11.24 -6.26 5.90
CA GLY A 87 -11.12 -6.20 7.34
C GLY A 87 -9.72 -6.46 7.84
N TYR A 88 -9.44 -5.99 9.04
CA TYR A 88 -8.18 -6.25 9.73
C TYR A 88 -8.39 -6.35 11.24
N ALA A 89 -7.48 -7.03 11.91
CA ALA A 89 -7.42 -7.04 13.37
C ALA A 89 -6.90 -5.69 13.86
N ASP A 90 -7.70 -4.95 14.62
CA ASP A 90 -7.29 -3.68 15.25
C ASP A 90 -6.49 -3.99 16.51
N LEU A 91 -5.17 -3.93 16.39
CA LEU A 91 -4.22 -4.30 17.43
C LEU A 91 -4.17 -3.23 18.53
N SER A 92 -3.90 -3.66 19.75
CA SER A 92 -3.67 -2.75 20.88
C SER A 92 -2.48 -1.82 20.56
N GLY A 93 -2.69 -0.52 20.70
CA GLY A 93 -1.73 0.53 20.40
C GLY A 93 -1.57 1.53 21.55
N ASN A 94 -1.34 2.80 21.21
CA ASN A 94 -1.12 3.89 22.17
C ASN A 94 -2.38 4.34 22.95
N LYS A 95 -3.51 3.70 22.72
CA LYS A 95 -4.81 3.93 23.40
C LYS A 95 -5.39 5.35 23.26
N GLN A 96 -4.98 6.11 22.25
CA GLN A 96 -5.59 7.42 21.98
C GLN A 96 -7.00 7.33 21.40
N TYR A 97 -7.36 6.21 20.78
CA TYR A 97 -8.69 5.90 20.25
C TYR A 97 -9.29 6.95 19.30
N ILE A 98 -8.45 7.82 18.68
CA ILE A 98 -8.95 8.93 17.84
C ILE A 98 -9.80 8.41 16.68
N SER A 99 -9.28 7.46 15.88
CA SER A 99 -10.08 6.89 14.78
C SER A 99 -11.33 6.18 15.29
N ARG A 100 -11.26 5.53 16.50
CA ARG A 100 -12.41 4.84 17.09
C ARG A 100 -13.50 5.84 17.45
N GLY A 101 -13.15 6.94 18.12
CA GLY A 101 -14.11 8.00 18.49
C GLY A 101 -14.69 8.71 17.27
N ASN A 102 -13.86 9.00 16.25
CA ASN A 102 -14.35 9.62 15.02
C ASN A 102 -15.44 8.77 14.34
N LEU A 103 -15.26 7.45 14.36
CA LEU A 103 -16.20 6.51 13.71
C LEU A 103 -17.51 6.31 14.47
N ASP A 104 -17.63 6.77 15.70
CA ASP A 104 -18.92 6.79 16.42
C ASP A 104 -19.89 7.83 15.82
N GLY A 105 -19.34 8.94 15.33
CA GLY A 105 -20.12 10.02 14.71
C GLY A 105 -20.19 9.97 13.19
N ASN A 106 -19.17 9.39 12.55
CA ASN A 106 -19.06 9.35 11.08
C ASN A 106 -18.30 8.10 10.63
N ASP A 107 -19.02 7.14 10.09
CA ASP A 107 -18.50 5.84 9.67
C ASP A 107 -17.68 5.87 8.34
N HIS A 108 -17.59 7.02 7.69
CA HIS A 108 -16.87 7.17 6.44
C HIS A 108 -15.35 7.09 6.66
N VAL A 109 -14.70 6.29 5.82
CA VAL A 109 -13.24 6.18 5.79
C VAL A 109 -12.71 6.31 4.37
N ALA A 110 -11.50 6.86 4.27
CA ALA A 110 -10.73 6.82 3.04
C ALA A 110 -9.38 6.13 3.31
N LEU A 111 -9.01 5.19 2.45
CA LEU A 111 -7.75 4.47 2.55
C LEU A 111 -6.89 4.75 1.33
N ILE A 112 -5.57 4.80 1.54
CA ILE A 112 -4.56 4.79 0.49
C ILE A 112 -3.58 3.67 0.77
N LEU A 113 -3.57 2.68 -0.13
CA LEU A 113 -2.62 1.58 -0.13
C LEU A 113 -1.52 1.88 -1.14
N MET A 114 -0.26 1.76 -0.73
CA MET A 114 0.89 2.12 -1.55
C MET A 114 1.73 0.90 -1.92
N ASP A 115 2.14 0.85 -3.18
CA ASP A 115 3.23 0.02 -3.67
C ASP A 115 4.28 0.97 -4.23
N TYR A 116 5.21 1.35 -3.36
CA TYR A 116 6.22 2.34 -3.71
C TYR A 116 7.21 1.83 -4.74
N ALA A 117 7.59 0.56 -4.67
CA ALA A 117 8.54 -0.04 -5.59
C ALA A 117 8.02 -0.01 -7.04
N ASN A 118 6.73 -0.29 -7.23
CA ASN A 118 6.08 -0.32 -8.54
C ASN A 118 5.31 0.97 -8.88
N GLN A 119 5.43 2.01 -8.05
CA GLN A 119 4.75 3.31 -8.22
C GLN A 119 3.23 3.17 -8.43
N ARG A 120 2.62 2.26 -7.68
CA ARG A 120 1.16 2.00 -7.74
C ARG A 120 0.50 2.39 -6.44
N ARG A 121 -0.73 2.85 -6.54
CA ARG A 121 -1.58 3.09 -5.36
C ARG A 121 -3.03 2.79 -5.66
N LEU A 122 -3.70 2.22 -4.66
CA LEU A 122 -5.14 1.98 -4.65
C LEU A 122 -5.76 2.88 -3.59
N LYS A 123 -6.79 3.64 -3.97
CA LYS A 123 -7.65 4.38 -3.05
C LYS A 123 -8.93 3.60 -2.83
N ILE A 124 -9.40 3.59 -1.60
CA ILE A 124 -10.65 2.94 -1.20
C ILE A 124 -11.46 3.97 -0.42
N LEU A 125 -12.72 4.14 -0.78
CA LEU A 125 -13.71 4.82 0.03
C LEU A 125 -14.69 3.80 0.56
N GLY A 126 -15.07 3.91 1.83
CA GLY A 126 -15.97 2.94 2.45
C GLY A 126 -16.54 3.40 3.78
N ARG A 127 -17.34 2.52 4.37
CA ARG A 127 -17.90 2.67 5.71
C ARG A 127 -17.30 1.65 6.62
N MET A 128 -16.86 2.09 7.78
CA MET A 128 -16.16 1.26 8.74
C MET A 128 -16.96 1.05 10.01
N THR A 129 -16.97 -0.18 10.48
CA THR A 129 -17.54 -0.57 11.77
C THR A 129 -16.54 -1.41 12.54
N PHE A 130 -16.64 -1.40 13.85
CA PHE A 130 -15.89 -2.29 14.72
C PHE A 130 -16.77 -3.40 15.28
N LYS A 131 -16.22 -4.61 15.40
CA LYS A 131 -16.74 -5.70 16.20
C LYS A 131 -15.83 -5.86 17.40
N GLU A 132 -16.35 -5.53 18.56
CA GLU A 132 -15.55 -5.49 19.81
C GLU A 132 -15.14 -6.88 20.29
N GLY A 133 -14.00 -6.92 20.95
CA GLY A 133 -13.42 -8.11 21.56
C GLY A 133 -12.47 -8.88 20.66
N ALA A 134 -11.44 -9.47 21.26
CA ALA A 134 -10.40 -10.23 20.57
C ALA A 134 -10.97 -11.42 19.76
N ALA A 135 -12.02 -12.07 20.26
CA ALA A 135 -12.68 -13.18 19.57
C ALA A 135 -13.24 -12.79 18.20
N ALA A 136 -13.72 -11.54 18.04
CA ALA A 136 -14.22 -11.04 16.76
C ALA A 136 -13.10 -10.85 15.71
N ALA A 137 -11.87 -10.70 16.14
CA ALA A 137 -10.71 -10.51 15.28
C ALA A 137 -9.98 -11.81 14.93
N THR A 138 -10.38 -12.96 15.45
CA THR A 138 -9.65 -14.24 15.34
C THR A 138 -9.32 -14.59 13.87
N ASP A 139 -10.27 -14.47 12.96
CA ASP A 139 -10.09 -14.79 11.54
C ASP A 139 -9.31 -13.71 10.76
N LEU A 140 -9.11 -12.56 11.39
CA LEU A 140 -8.40 -11.42 10.80
C LEU A 140 -6.93 -11.35 11.18
N TYR A 141 -6.49 -12.15 12.14
CA TYR A 141 -5.07 -12.19 12.50
C TYR A 141 -4.21 -12.57 11.31
N ALA A 142 -3.13 -11.82 11.13
CA ALA A 142 -2.08 -12.22 10.21
C ALA A 142 -1.13 -13.19 10.93
N LYS A 143 -0.58 -14.16 10.20
CA LYS A 143 0.49 -15.03 10.72
C LYS A 143 1.67 -14.16 11.14
N GLY A 144 2.15 -14.34 12.38
CA GLY A 144 3.27 -13.58 12.93
C GLY A 144 2.88 -12.28 13.66
N SER A 145 1.59 -12.03 13.88
CA SER A 145 1.16 -10.97 14.80
C SER A 145 1.40 -11.40 16.25
N GLU A 146 2.26 -10.66 16.95
CA GLU A 146 2.58 -10.91 18.37
C GLU A 146 1.66 -10.12 19.32
N THR A 147 0.99 -9.08 18.79
CA THR A 147 0.14 -8.17 19.58
C THR A 147 -1.31 -8.65 19.53
N GLU A 148 -1.96 -8.64 20.68
CA GLU A 148 -3.39 -8.96 20.78
C GLU A 148 -4.25 -7.90 20.09
N ALA A 149 -5.29 -8.35 19.40
CA ALA A 149 -6.30 -7.46 18.87
C ALA A 149 -7.33 -7.09 19.93
N GLU A 150 -7.73 -5.84 19.94
CA GLU A 150 -8.83 -5.38 20.78
C GLU A 150 -10.18 -5.67 20.10
N ARG A 151 -10.23 -5.65 18.78
CA ARG A 151 -11.44 -5.74 17.98
C ARG A 151 -11.18 -6.06 16.52
N ALA A 152 -12.24 -6.40 15.78
CA ALA A 152 -12.20 -6.48 14.33
C ALA A 152 -12.63 -5.15 13.70
N ALA A 153 -11.83 -4.65 12.77
CA ALA A 153 -12.16 -3.52 11.91
C ALA A 153 -12.72 -4.05 10.58
N ILE A 154 -13.97 -3.70 10.27
CA ILE A 154 -14.67 -4.16 9.06
C ILE A 154 -15.01 -2.94 8.22
N ILE A 155 -14.61 -2.93 6.96
CA ILE A 155 -14.85 -1.83 6.03
C ILE A 155 -15.66 -2.33 4.85
N LYS A 156 -16.87 -1.81 4.70
CA LYS A 156 -17.69 -1.99 3.51
C LYS A 156 -17.22 -1.01 2.44
N VAL A 157 -16.71 -1.55 1.33
CA VAL A 157 -16.16 -0.76 0.24
C VAL A 157 -17.30 -0.16 -0.60
N GLU A 158 -17.28 1.14 -0.79
CA GLU A 158 -18.22 1.87 -1.63
C GLU A 158 -17.60 2.27 -2.98
N ALA A 159 -16.29 2.52 -3.00
CA ALA A 159 -15.60 2.85 -4.26
C ALA A 159 -14.11 2.55 -4.19
N LEU A 160 -13.56 2.24 -5.35
CA LEU A 160 -12.14 1.97 -5.58
C LEU A 160 -11.62 2.85 -6.71
N ASP A 161 -10.38 3.31 -6.63
CA ASP A 161 -9.72 4.04 -7.71
C ASP A 161 -8.23 3.76 -7.77
N TRP A 162 -7.77 3.27 -8.93
CA TRP A 162 -6.36 3.18 -9.28
C TRP A 162 -5.86 4.54 -9.74
N ASN A 163 -4.86 5.07 -9.06
CA ASN A 163 -4.37 6.40 -9.36
C ASN A 163 -3.17 6.38 -10.32
N CYS A 164 -2.97 7.54 -10.99
CA CYS A 164 -1.81 7.79 -11.83
C CYS A 164 -0.49 7.57 -11.05
N PRO A 165 0.53 6.89 -11.63
CA PRO A 165 1.82 6.65 -10.98
C PRO A 165 2.69 7.92 -10.81
N ARG A 166 2.31 9.03 -11.47
CA ARG A 166 3.08 10.29 -11.42
C ARG A 166 3.34 10.72 -9.98
N HIS A 167 4.57 11.16 -9.72
CA HIS A 167 5.02 11.69 -8.44
C HIS A 167 5.04 10.69 -7.27
N ILE A 168 4.95 9.38 -7.52
CA ILE A 168 5.25 8.37 -6.51
C ILE A 168 6.76 8.11 -6.57
N THR A 169 7.50 8.56 -5.56
CA THR A 169 8.94 8.28 -5.46
C THR A 169 9.12 6.79 -5.14
N PRO A 170 9.89 6.04 -5.96
CA PRO A 170 10.21 4.65 -5.66
C PRO A 170 10.90 4.52 -4.31
N ARG A 171 10.47 3.53 -3.52
CA ARG A 171 11.09 3.14 -2.26
C ARG A 171 11.06 1.62 -2.19
N PHE A 172 12.11 1.04 -1.66
CA PHE A 172 12.24 -0.40 -1.57
C PHE A 172 12.39 -0.81 -0.11
N THR A 173 11.77 -1.89 0.24
CA THR A 173 12.00 -2.56 1.52
C THR A 173 13.33 -3.31 1.48
N GLU A 174 13.89 -3.63 2.64
CA GLU A 174 15.08 -4.48 2.73
C GLU A 174 14.85 -5.85 2.05
N ALA A 175 13.66 -6.43 2.23
CA ALA A 175 13.30 -7.70 1.61
C ALA A 175 13.31 -7.66 0.07
N GLU A 176 12.86 -6.55 -0.52
CA GLU A 176 12.88 -6.33 -1.97
C GLU A 176 14.29 -6.11 -2.51
N LEU A 177 15.19 -5.48 -1.73
CA LEU A 177 16.57 -5.24 -2.14
C LEU A 177 17.48 -6.46 -1.93
N ARG A 178 17.19 -7.32 -0.97
CA ARG A 178 18.05 -8.45 -0.57
C ARG A 178 18.49 -9.35 -1.72
N PRO A 179 17.63 -9.77 -2.68
CA PRO A 179 18.08 -10.56 -3.83
C PRO A 179 19.15 -9.85 -4.67
N HIS A 180 18.95 -8.56 -4.94
CA HIS A 180 19.90 -7.76 -5.72
C HIS A 180 21.22 -7.55 -4.99
N LEU A 181 21.20 -7.32 -3.68
CA LEU A 181 22.39 -7.18 -2.85
C LEU A 181 23.18 -8.49 -2.80
N ASN A 182 22.49 -9.63 -2.72
CA ASN A 182 23.14 -10.94 -2.75
C ASN A 182 23.83 -11.22 -4.09
N ASP A 183 23.17 -10.90 -5.21
CA ASP A 183 23.74 -11.05 -6.54
C ASP A 183 25.00 -10.17 -6.72
N LEU A 184 24.91 -8.89 -6.32
CA LEU A 184 26.07 -7.99 -6.32
C LEU A 184 27.21 -8.49 -5.44
N GLY A 185 26.90 -9.05 -4.26
CA GLY A 185 27.88 -9.67 -3.37
C GLY A 185 28.59 -10.85 -4.02
N GLN A 186 27.87 -11.70 -4.73
CA GLN A 186 28.46 -12.83 -5.48
C GLN A 186 29.37 -12.33 -6.62
N GLN A 187 28.92 -11.36 -7.42
CA GLN A 187 29.72 -10.79 -8.49
C GLN A 187 31.00 -10.15 -7.94
N LEU A 188 30.91 -9.42 -6.84
CA LEU A 188 32.08 -8.82 -6.18
C LEU A 188 33.07 -9.87 -5.71
N ALA A 189 32.61 -10.97 -5.12
CA ALA A 189 33.48 -12.06 -4.67
C ALA A 189 34.22 -12.72 -5.84
N VAL A 190 33.54 -12.94 -6.96
CA VAL A 190 34.16 -13.46 -8.19
C VAL A 190 35.25 -12.52 -8.71
N LEU A 191 34.93 -11.22 -8.85
CA LEU A 191 35.87 -10.22 -9.32
C LEU A 191 37.08 -10.05 -8.40
N GLN A 192 36.87 -10.12 -7.08
CA GLN A 192 37.98 -10.09 -6.11
C GLN A 192 38.90 -11.30 -6.24
N SER A 193 38.33 -12.50 -6.42
CA SER A 193 39.11 -13.72 -6.64
C SER A 193 39.95 -13.66 -7.91
N GLU A 194 39.32 -13.18 -9.01
CA GLU A 194 40.01 -13.01 -10.27
C GLU A 194 41.13 -11.95 -10.19
N ASN A 195 40.86 -10.83 -9.54
CA ASN A 195 41.86 -9.79 -9.32
C ASN A 195 43.06 -10.32 -8.52
N GLN A 196 42.82 -11.08 -7.47
CA GLN A 196 43.89 -11.74 -6.70
C GLN A 196 44.69 -12.71 -7.56
N ARG A 197 44.06 -13.50 -8.42
CA ARG A 197 44.74 -14.39 -9.37
C ARG A 197 45.63 -13.62 -10.32
N LEU A 198 45.10 -12.58 -10.98
CA LEU A 198 45.83 -11.73 -11.91
C LEU A 198 47.01 -11.01 -11.24
N GLN A 199 46.86 -10.57 -9.99
CA GLN A 199 47.94 -9.95 -9.24
C GLN A 199 49.09 -10.94 -8.98
N ARG A 200 48.79 -12.22 -8.67
CA ARG A 200 49.80 -13.28 -8.52
C ARG A 200 50.50 -13.56 -9.84
N GLU A 201 49.76 -13.76 -10.92
CA GLU A 201 50.33 -13.97 -12.27
C GLU A 201 51.22 -12.83 -12.67
N LEU A 202 50.81 -11.58 -12.42
CA LEU A 202 51.62 -10.40 -12.70
C LEU A 202 52.91 -10.34 -11.87
N ALA A 203 52.84 -10.74 -10.60
CA ALA A 203 54.03 -10.82 -9.73
C ALA A 203 55.03 -11.87 -10.23
N GLU A 204 54.54 -13.05 -10.63
CA GLU A 204 55.36 -14.13 -11.20
C GLU A 204 56.03 -13.71 -12.49
N LEU A 205 55.29 -13.08 -13.41
CA LEU A 205 55.84 -12.55 -14.67
C LEU A 205 56.91 -11.48 -14.46
N LYS A 206 56.71 -10.56 -13.50
CA LYS A 206 57.69 -9.56 -13.10
C LYS A 206 58.98 -10.20 -12.54
N ALA A 207 58.82 -11.20 -11.64
CA ALA A 207 59.96 -11.93 -11.11
C ALA A 207 60.77 -12.68 -12.19
N ALA A 208 60.08 -13.36 -13.11
CA ALA A 208 60.71 -14.05 -14.22
C ALA A 208 61.44 -13.10 -15.20
N ALA A 209 60.93 -11.88 -15.38
CA ALA A 209 61.56 -10.86 -16.24
C ALA A 209 62.86 -10.29 -15.63
N VAL A 210 62.98 -10.25 -14.32
CA VAL A 210 64.21 -9.82 -13.61
C VAL A 210 65.33 -10.88 -13.74
N PHE A 211 64.99 -12.16 -13.76
CA PHE A 211 66.00 -13.26 -13.91
C PHE A 211 66.50 -13.42 -15.35
N ARG A 212 65.89 -12.77 -16.34
CA ARG A 212 66.34 -12.83 -17.73
C ARG A 212 67.26 -11.68 -18.15
N ARG A 213 67.59 -10.80 -17.25
CA ARG A 213 68.64 -9.74 -17.42
C ARG A 213 69.92 -10.10 -16.69
#